data_332f23d182b5a520409c36e42fc42933
#
_entry.id   332f23d182b5a520409c36e42fc42933
#
_cell.length_a   1.000
_cell.length_b   1.000
_cell.length_c   1.000
_cell.angle_alpha   90.00
_cell.angle_beta   90.00
_cell.angle_gamma   90.00
#
_symmetry.space_group_name_H-M   'P 1'
#
loop_
_entity.id
_entity.type
_entity.pdbx_description
1 polymer ?
#
loop_
_entity_poly.entity_id
_entity_poly.type
_entity_poly.pdbx_seq_one_letter_code
_entity_poly.pdbx_strand_id
1 'polypeptide(L)'
;LLSAIGAFFLFHQIALTVFAQVRGQPRWTGFASDRKWIFWGSFVCLAGLYFLNFWAVLYPGVMTVDSVDQLRQILAGEYSNHHPYWHTQIIRLAVQLGLALFGNLPDAVAVYSVFSLLCMAAVFSGVVDTVYRLSGRRRFAALAFVYYFAMPYHILYSVTMWKDVFFGAAVTLFAMGVLRTLLGIGRHPRGNLVLTLCAALGMCLLRSNGLIAYLAALVVFLLLFWKERKRLAVLLAAVAVAGICLTGPVLTLLNVAPVNIVESLSIPLQQIGRTVYDGRALTQEQQTLLDAVMDTEAIPNAYTPWISDPMKNLVSQKKNWSALTEPDYGKLYFSLGLRYPGEYLFAWVDQTQGYWNGGYQFWVRAY
;
A
#
# COMPACT_ATOMS: atom_id res chain seq x y z
N LEU A 1 -6.34 -4.38 21.74
CA LEU A 1 -7.68 -3.77 21.57
C LEU A 1 -7.73 -2.38 22.20
N LEU A 2 -7.36 -2.22 23.50
CA LEU A 2 -7.38 -0.91 24.18
C LEU A 2 -6.48 0.13 23.50
N SER A 3 -5.30 -0.26 23.01
CA SER A 3 -4.40 0.63 22.26
C SER A 3 -4.99 1.09 20.93
N ALA A 4 -5.68 0.20 20.22
CA ALA A 4 -6.37 0.54 18.96
C ALA A 4 -7.54 1.49 19.19
N ILE A 5 -8.33 1.24 20.24
CA ILE A 5 -9.42 2.13 20.68
C ILE A 5 -8.86 3.50 21.08
N GLY A 6 -7.78 3.53 21.87
CA GLY A 6 -7.10 4.75 22.27
C GLY A 6 -6.57 5.55 21.07
N ALA A 7 -5.91 4.88 20.12
CA ALA A 7 -5.44 5.49 18.89
C ALA A 7 -6.60 6.04 18.04
N PHE A 8 -7.71 5.28 17.90
CA PHE A 8 -8.90 5.75 17.20
C PHE A 8 -9.46 7.03 17.83
N PHE A 9 -9.64 7.07 19.15
CA PHE A 9 -10.14 8.26 19.84
C PHE A 9 -9.17 9.44 19.72
N LEU A 10 -7.86 9.21 19.80
CA LEU A 10 -6.85 10.25 19.63
C LEU A 10 -6.92 10.84 18.22
N PHE A 11 -6.89 10.00 17.17
CA PHE A 11 -7.00 10.46 15.79
C PHE A 11 -8.33 11.14 15.50
N HIS A 12 -9.42 10.62 16.05
CA HIS A 12 -10.76 11.24 15.94
C HIS A 12 -10.77 12.63 16.58
N GLN A 13 -10.21 12.79 17.78
CA GLN A 13 -10.13 14.09 18.44
C GLN A 13 -9.22 15.08 17.70
N ILE A 14 -8.08 14.61 17.18
CA ILE A 14 -7.22 15.42 16.32
C ILE A 14 -7.98 15.86 15.07
N ALA A 15 -8.68 14.94 14.41
CA ALA A 15 -9.49 15.24 13.21
C ALA A 15 -10.60 16.24 13.53
N LEU A 16 -11.35 16.06 14.62
CA LEU A 16 -12.40 16.99 15.05
C LEU A 16 -11.82 18.38 15.37
N THR A 17 -10.68 18.44 16.05
CA THR A 17 -10.02 19.72 16.38
C THR A 17 -9.57 20.44 15.12
N VAL A 18 -8.93 19.72 14.19
CA VAL A 18 -8.54 20.27 12.88
C VAL A 18 -9.78 20.71 12.10
N PHE A 19 -10.83 19.92 12.09
CA PHE A 19 -12.08 20.21 11.36
C PHE A 19 -12.80 21.41 11.96
N ALA A 20 -12.85 21.54 13.29
CA ALA A 20 -13.42 22.68 13.98
C ALA A 20 -12.62 23.98 13.72
N GLN A 21 -11.29 23.89 13.72
CA GLN A 21 -10.43 25.04 13.36
C GLN A 21 -10.58 25.42 11.87
N VAL A 22 -10.81 24.44 10.99
CA VAL A 22 -11.05 24.69 9.55
C VAL A 22 -12.43 25.30 9.32
N ARG A 23 -13.47 24.85 10.03
CA ARG A 23 -14.85 25.40 9.94
C ARG A 23 -15.01 26.76 10.58
N GLY A 24 -14.29 27.03 11.66
CA GLY A 24 -14.39 28.28 12.42
C GLY A 24 -13.68 29.49 11.79
N GLN A 25 -12.92 29.30 10.72
CA GLN A 25 -12.27 30.39 10.01
C GLN A 25 -13.22 30.94 8.92
N PRO A 26 -13.56 32.25 8.95
CA PRO A 26 -14.27 32.86 7.84
C PRO A 26 -13.38 32.81 6.61
N ARG A 27 -13.80 32.04 5.59
CA ARG A 27 -13.16 31.82 4.29
C ARG A 27 -11.65 31.97 4.35
N TRP A 28 -10.92 30.90 4.19
CA TRP A 28 -9.44 30.87 4.07
C TRP A 28 -8.99 31.80 2.94
N THR A 29 -9.00 33.11 3.17
CA THR A 29 -8.65 34.15 2.21
C THR A 29 -7.16 34.42 2.17
N GLY A 30 -6.37 33.66 2.90
CA GLY A 30 -4.93 33.85 3.00
C GLY A 30 -4.15 32.55 3.01
N PHE A 31 -4.17 31.80 1.90
CA PHE A 31 -3.07 30.84 1.67
C PHE A 31 -1.75 31.63 1.62
N ALA A 32 -0.74 31.16 2.35
CA ALA A 32 0.56 31.79 2.37
C ALA A 32 1.08 31.98 0.93
N SER A 33 1.76 33.09 0.68
CA SER A 33 2.33 33.40 -0.63
C SER A 33 3.18 32.25 -1.13
N ASP A 34 3.16 32.02 -2.46
CA ASP A 34 3.88 30.95 -3.13
C ASP A 34 5.39 31.07 -2.90
N ARG A 35 5.88 30.40 -1.89
CA ARG A 35 7.30 30.38 -1.55
C ARG A 35 7.93 29.09 -2.09
N LYS A 36 8.26 29.08 -3.38
CA LYS A 36 8.90 27.94 -4.07
C LYS A 36 10.12 27.39 -3.32
N TRP A 37 10.81 28.22 -2.58
CA TRP A 37 11.99 27.80 -1.81
C TRP A 37 11.66 26.79 -0.70
N ILE A 38 10.42 26.74 -0.16
CA ILE A 38 10.02 25.75 0.85
C ILE A 38 10.05 24.37 0.23
N PHE A 39 9.43 24.21 -0.95
CA PHE A 39 9.48 22.93 -1.68
C PHE A 39 10.91 22.57 -2.07
N TRP A 40 11.59 23.46 -2.80
CA TRP A 40 12.92 23.14 -3.34
C TRP A 40 13.99 23.01 -2.26
N GLY A 41 13.95 23.83 -1.22
CA GLY A 41 14.87 23.70 -0.08
C GLY A 41 14.66 22.38 0.67
N SER A 42 13.41 22.01 0.95
CA SER A 42 13.11 20.71 1.54
C SER A 42 13.54 19.55 0.62
N PHE A 43 13.29 19.67 -0.67
CA PHE A 43 13.68 18.64 -1.65
C PHE A 43 15.19 18.42 -1.69
N VAL A 44 15.98 19.48 -1.80
CA VAL A 44 17.44 19.38 -1.85
C VAL A 44 17.98 18.78 -0.55
N CYS A 45 17.48 19.24 0.60
CA CYS A 45 17.92 18.72 1.91
C CYS A 45 17.54 17.23 2.09
N LEU A 46 16.29 16.83 1.77
CA LEU A 46 15.85 15.44 1.91
C LEU A 46 16.55 14.53 0.88
N ALA A 47 16.63 14.95 -0.38
CA ALA A 47 17.32 14.19 -1.40
C ALA A 47 18.81 14.03 -1.07
N GLY A 48 19.48 15.08 -0.59
CA GLY A 48 20.88 15.05 -0.17
C GLY A 48 21.08 14.09 1.00
N LEU A 49 20.26 14.17 2.06
CA LEU A 49 20.33 13.25 3.19
C LEU A 49 20.12 11.80 2.77
N TYR A 50 19.08 11.53 1.97
CA TYR A 50 18.74 10.18 1.52
C TYR A 50 19.82 9.64 0.61
N PHE A 51 20.38 10.46 -0.28
CA PHE A 51 21.47 10.07 -1.16
C PHE A 51 22.78 9.79 -0.38
N LEU A 52 23.10 10.58 0.64
CA LEU A 52 24.28 10.33 1.49
C LEU A 52 24.15 8.98 2.22
N ASN A 53 22.97 8.67 2.78
CA ASN A 53 22.75 7.39 3.44
C ASN A 53 22.74 6.22 2.43
N PHE A 54 22.14 6.41 1.25
CA PHE A 54 22.21 5.45 0.16
C PHE A 54 23.65 5.11 -0.20
N TRP A 55 24.44 6.14 -0.48
CA TRP A 55 25.84 5.96 -0.91
C TRP A 55 26.72 5.34 0.18
N ALA A 56 26.59 5.80 1.43
CA ALA A 56 27.48 5.38 2.51
C ALA A 56 27.16 4.00 3.09
N VAL A 57 25.88 3.58 3.09
CA VAL A 57 25.43 2.41 3.87
C VAL A 57 24.53 1.48 3.08
N LEU A 58 23.66 2.00 2.21
CA LEU A 58 22.55 1.25 1.62
C LEU A 58 22.75 0.91 0.13
N TYR A 59 23.93 1.20 -0.42
CA TYR A 59 24.24 0.86 -1.83
C TYR A 59 24.23 -0.66 -2.05
N PRO A 60 23.67 -1.17 -3.16
CA PRO A 60 23.02 -0.50 -4.28
C PRO A 60 21.53 -0.24 -4.07
N GLY A 61 21.02 -0.41 -2.86
CA GLY A 61 19.63 -0.33 -2.45
C GLY A 61 19.22 -1.53 -1.62
N VAL A 62 18.05 -1.45 -1.01
CA VAL A 62 17.50 -2.52 -0.17
C VAL A 62 16.53 -3.35 -1.00
N MET A 63 16.72 -4.65 -1.01
CA MET A 63 15.88 -5.60 -1.72
C MET A 63 15.11 -6.47 -0.73
N THR A 64 13.84 -6.72 -1.02
CA THR A 64 12.98 -7.68 -0.34
C THR A 64 12.85 -8.96 -1.17
N VAL A 65 12.24 -10.00 -0.62
CA VAL A 65 11.89 -11.21 -1.38
C VAL A 65 11.07 -10.85 -2.63
N ASP A 66 10.10 -9.96 -2.46
CA ASP A 66 9.26 -9.44 -3.55
C ASP A 66 10.10 -8.80 -4.69
N SER A 67 11.13 -8.03 -4.31
CA SER A 67 12.05 -7.39 -5.27
C SER A 67 12.82 -8.40 -6.10
N VAL A 68 13.31 -9.45 -5.43
CA VAL A 68 14.05 -10.54 -6.09
C VAL A 68 13.16 -11.27 -7.08
N ASP A 69 11.92 -11.55 -6.70
CA ASP A 69 10.95 -12.20 -7.60
C ASP A 69 10.59 -11.31 -8.81
N GLN A 70 10.44 -10.01 -8.60
CA GLN A 70 10.21 -9.08 -9.71
C GLN A 70 11.42 -8.99 -10.65
N LEU A 71 12.65 -9.01 -10.12
CA LEU A 71 13.86 -9.07 -10.96
C LEU A 71 13.95 -10.38 -11.75
N ARG A 72 13.61 -11.53 -11.14
CA ARG A 72 13.56 -12.82 -11.85
C ARG A 72 12.57 -12.76 -13.02
N GLN A 73 11.37 -12.21 -12.80
CA GLN A 73 10.38 -12.02 -13.86
C GLN A 73 10.93 -11.16 -15.01
N ILE A 74 11.66 -10.09 -14.69
CA ILE A 74 12.28 -9.20 -15.69
C ILE A 74 13.36 -9.94 -16.49
N LEU A 75 14.22 -10.71 -15.82
CA LEU A 75 15.30 -11.45 -16.47
C LEU A 75 14.80 -12.63 -17.29
N ALA A 76 13.73 -13.30 -16.85
CA ALA A 76 13.09 -14.39 -17.57
C ALA A 76 12.21 -13.91 -18.73
N GLY A 77 11.73 -12.66 -18.68
CA GLY A 77 10.73 -12.16 -19.63
C GLY A 77 9.31 -12.73 -19.41
N GLU A 78 9.09 -13.39 -18.27
CA GLU A 78 7.82 -14.02 -17.89
C GLU A 78 7.19 -13.24 -16.75
N TYR A 79 6.00 -12.69 -16.96
CA TYR A 79 5.36 -11.79 -16.01
C TYR A 79 4.13 -12.42 -15.36
N SER A 80 4.02 -12.24 -14.05
CA SER A 80 2.81 -12.53 -13.29
C SER A 80 2.35 -11.28 -12.51
N ASN A 81 1.05 -11.20 -12.24
CA ASN A 81 0.50 -10.12 -11.42
C ASN A 81 0.49 -10.44 -9.92
N HIS A 82 1.27 -11.46 -9.49
CA HIS A 82 1.50 -11.75 -8.08
C HIS A 82 2.10 -10.52 -7.36
N HIS A 83 3.11 -9.91 -7.99
CA HIS A 83 3.50 -8.53 -7.69
C HIS A 83 2.93 -7.63 -8.78
N PRO A 84 2.45 -6.40 -8.43
CA PRO A 84 1.81 -5.54 -9.41
C PRO A 84 2.65 -5.34 -10.66
N TYR A 85 2.14 -5.77 -11.80
CA TYR A 85 2.83 -5.73 -13.09
C TYR A 85 3.40 -4.33 -13.39
N TRP A 86 2.64 -3.27 -13.13
CA TRP A 86 3.05 -1.91 -13.41
C TRP A 86 4.24 -1.46 -12.56
N HIS A 87 4.34 -1.91 -11.30
CA HIS A 87 5.53 -1.68 -10.50
C HIS A 87 6.74 -2.46 -11.05
N THR A 88 6.53 -3.70 -11.49
CA THR A 88 7.58 -4.50 -12.16
C THR A 88 8.09 -3.80 -13.42
N GLN A 89 7.22 -3.11 -14.19
CA GLN A 89 7.66 -2.33 -15.35
C GLN A 89 8.48 -1.09 -14.95
N ILE A 90 8.20 -0.43 -13.83
CA ILE A 90 9.05 0.65 -13.31
C ILE A 90 10.46 0.11 -12.99
N ILE A 91 10.54 -1.02 -12.29
CA ILE A 91 11.82 -1.68 -12.01
C ILE A 91 12.54 -2.03 -13.31
N ARG A 92 11.82 -2.65 -14.27
CA ARG A 92 12.37 -3.03 -15.58
C ARG A 92 13.03 -1.85 -16.29
N LEU A 93 12.31 -0.72 -16.39
CA LEU A 93 12.84 0.47 -17.07
C LEU A 93 14.11 0.99 -16.39
N ALA A 94 14.12 1.06 -15.04
CA ALA A 94 15.29 1.51 -14.29
C ALA A 94 16.48 0.55 -14.43
N VAL A 95 16.23 -0.77 -14.33
CA VAL A 95 17.27 -1.79 -14.47
C VAL A 95 17.82 -1.85 -15.90
N GLN A 96 16.96 -1.77 -16.92
CA GLN A 96 17.43 -1.73 -18.33
C GLN A 96 18.30 -0.49 -18.59
N LEU A 97 17.87 0.68 -18.09
CA LEU A 97 18.68 1.89 -18.18
C LEU A 97 20.03 1.72 -17.47
N GLY A 98 20.02 1.17 -16.26
CA GLY A 98 21.25 0.97 -15.49
C GLY A 98 22.18 -0.05 -16.13
N LEU A 99 21.67 -1.15 -16.68
CA LEU A 99 22.47 -2.12 -17.43
C LEU A 99 23.10 -1.49 -18.69
N ALA A 100 22.34 -0.64 -19.38
CA ALA A 100 22.84 0.07 -20.55
C ALA A 100 23.94 1.08 -20.21
N LEU A 101 23.89 1.70 -19.03
CA LEU A 101 24.87 2.70 -18.59
C LEU A 101 26.11 2.09 -17.92
N PHE A 102 25.95 1.04 -17.13
CA PHE A 102 26.99 0.53 -16.24
C PHE A 102 27.40 -0.93 -16.51
N GLY A 103 26.58 -1.69 -17.25
CA GLY A 103 26.89 -3.07 -17.65
C GLY A 103 26.82 -4.12 -16.55
N ASN A 104 26.37 -3.78 -15.34
CA ASN A 104 26.26 -4.74 -14.23
C ASN A 104 24.97 -4.55 -13.43
N LEU A 105 24.52 -5.62 -12.75
CA LEU A 105 23.24 -5.65 -12.05
C LEU A 105 23.21 -4.79 -10.76
N PRO A 106 24.25 -4.76 -9.92
CA PRO A 106 24.24 -3.88 -8.74
C PRO A 106 24.04 -2.41 -9.10
N ASP A 107 24.79 -1.89 -10.05
CA ASP A 107 24.63 -0.49 -10.49
C ASP A 107 23.26 -0.25 -11.16
N ALA A 108 22.72 -1.24 -11.86
CA ALA A 108 21.39 -1.17 -12.41
C ALA A 108 20.30 -1.07 -11.33
N VAL A 109 20.44 -1.80 -10.23
CA VAL A 109 19.57 -1.67 -9.05
C VAL A 109 19.74 -0.30 -8.40
N ALA A 110 20.98 0.23 -8.34
CA ALA A 110 21.25 1.56 -7.83
C ALA A 110 20.50 2.66 -8.58
N VAL A 111 20.32 2.53 -9.90
CA VAL A 111 19.51 3.47 -10.72
C VAL A 111 18.06 3.51 -10.24
N TYR A 112 17.46 2.35 -9.95
CA TYR A 112 16.11 2.31 -9.36
C TYR A 112 16.09 2.99 -7.99
N SER A 113 17.07 2.71 -7.13
CA SER A 113 17.13 3.26 -5.78
C SER A 113 17.28 4.78 -5.80
N VAL A 114 18.12 5.33 -6.67
CA VAL A 114 18.25 6.79 -6.86
C VAL A 114 16.95 7.39 -7.39
N PHE A 115 16.31 6.77 -8.37
CA PHE A 115 15.00 7.20 -8.85
C PHE A 115 13.97 7.23 -7.73
N SER A 116 13.88 6.16 -6.93
CA SER A 116 12.94 6.03 -5.81
C SER A 116 13.18 7.11 -4.75
N LEU A 117 14.43 7.32 -4.31
CA LEU A 117 14.74 8.32 -3.30
C LEU A 117 14.40 9.74 -3.76
N LEU A 118 14.63 10.07 -5.03
CA LEU A 118 14.26 11.37 -5.59
C LEU A 118 12.74 11.56 -5.61
N CYS A 119 12.01 10.53 -6.02
CA CYS A 119 10.54 10.53 -5.97
C CYS A 119 10.03 10.74 -4.54
N MET A 120 10.56 10.00 -3.56
CA MET A 120 10.13 10.11 -2.16
C MET A 120 10.49 11.47 -1.56
N ALA A 121 11.68 12.02 -1.83
CA ALA A 121 12.07 13.36 -1.42
C ALA A 121 11.11 14.42 -2.01
N ALA A 122 10.69 14.27 -3.27
CA ALA A 122 9.73 15.17 -3.91
C ALA A 122 8.33 15.07 -3.26
N VAL A 123 7.85 13.86 -2.97
CA VAL A 123 6.56 13.63 -2.30
C VAL A 123 6.56 14.28 -0.93
N PHE A 124 7.56 14.03 -0.10
CA PHE A 124 7.65 14.58 1.26
C PHE A 124 7.81 16.10 1.25
N SER A 125 8.59 16.65 0.32
CA SER A 125 8.69 18.10 0.13
C SER A 125 7.37 18.73 -0.31
N GLY A 126 6.59 18.01 -1.12
CA GLY A 126 5.22 18.40 -1.46
C GLY A 126 4.30 18.47 -0.24
N VAL A 127 4.44 17.53 0.71
CA VAL A 127 3.70 17.57 1.98
C VAL A 127 4.12 18.76 2.81
N VAL A 128 5.44 19.02 2.98
CA VAL A 128 5.97 20.18 3.71
C VAL A 128 5.43 21.50 3.13
N ASP A 129 5.46 21.64 1.80
CA ASP A 129 4.90 22.81 1.10
C ASP A 129 3.38 22.94 1.30
N THR A 130 2.66 21.80 1.32
CA THR A 130 1.21 21.80 1.56
C THR A 130 0.88 22.23 2.98
N VAL A 131 1.60 21.72 3.97
CA VAL A 131 1.46 22.13 5.39
C VAL A 131 1.73 23.61 5.56
N TYR A 132 2.76 24.15 4.89
CA TYR A 132 3.03 25.57 4.91
C TYR A 132 1.88 26.39 4.32
N ARG A 133 1.39 26.00 3.14
CA ARG A 133 0.30 26.71 2.45
C ARG A 133 -0.99 26.71 3.26
N LEU A 134 -1.30 25.58 3.90
CA LEU A 134 -2.49 25.44 4.75
C LEU A 134 -2.39 26.26 6.03
N SER A 135 -1.25 26.21 6.71
CA SER A 135 -1.10 26.81 8.03
C SER A 135 -0.68 28.29 7.99
N GLY A 136 -0.05 28.73 6.90
CA GLY A 136 0.63 30.02 6.80
C GLY A 136 1.84 30.17 7.73
N ARG A 137 2.19 29.15 8.50
CA ARG A 137 3.20 29.22 9.58
C ARG A 137 4.39 28.32 9.26
N ARG A 138 5.59 28.91 9.20
CA ARG A 138 6.85 28.19 8.95
C ARG A 138 7.13 27.10 9.98
N ARG A 139 6.72 27.29 11.25
CA ARG A 139 6.93 26.30 12.31
C ARG A 139 6.28 24.95 12.02
N PHE A 140 5.09 24.91 11.43
CA PHE A 140 4.44 23.65 11.08
C PHE A 140 5.09 22.99 9.87
N ALA A 141 5.54 23.77 8.89
CA ALA A 141 6.34 23.26 7.79
C ALA A 141 7.68 22.71 8.30
N ALA A 142 8.33 23.39 9.25
CA ALA A 142 9.56 22.91 9.87
C ALA A 142 9.36 21.60 10.65
N LEU A 143 8.26 21.46 11.39
CA LEU A 143 7.91 20.21 12.07
C LEU A 143 7.70 19.06 11.08
N ALA A 144 6.97 19.31 10.00
CA ALA A 144 6.77 18.30 8.94
C ALA A 144 8.11 17.95 8.27
N PHE A 145 8.96 18.93 7.99
CA PHE A 145 10.30 18.69 7.43
C PHE A 145 11.17 17.86 8.38
N VAL A 146 11.25 18.22 9.67
CA VAL A 146 12.03 17.49 10.68
C VAL A 146 11.53 16.06 10.81
N TYR A 147 10.23 15.82 10.73
CA TYR A 147 9.66 14.46 10.73
C TYR A 147 10.24 13.61 9.59
N TYR A 148 10.19 14.10 8.33
CA TYR A 148 10.73 13.36 7.19
C TYR A 148 12.25 13.28 7.18
N PHE A 149 12.93 14.27 7.75
CA PHE A 149 14.39 14.32 7.84
C PHE A 149 14.94 13.40 8.93
N ALA A 150 14.30 13.35 10.12
CA ALA A 150 14.84 12.66 11.28
C ALA A 150 14.39 11.19 11.41
N MET A 151 13.30 10.79 10.75
CA MET A 151 12.78 9.43 10.86
C MET A 151 13.54 8.45 9.97
N PRO A 152 14.28 7.47 10.55
CA PRO A 152 15.13 6.55 9.80
C PRO A 152 14.36 5.71 8.77
N TYR A 153 13.09 5.42 9.05
CA TYR A 153 12.23 4.65 8.13
C TYR A 153 12.08 5.33 6.76
N HIS A 154 12.00 6.66 6.72
CA HIS A 154 11.89 7.36 5.44
C HIS A 154 13.14 7.24 4.60
N ILE A 155 14.32 7.23 5.25
CA ILE A 155 15.61 7.02 4.58
C ILE A 155 15.68 5.60 4.03
N LEU A 156 15.40 4.60 4.86
CA LEU A 156 15.47 3.19 4.50
C LEU A 156 14.49 2.86 3.36
N TYR A 157 13.21 3.21 3.53
CA TYR A 157 12.19 2.89 2.52
C TYR A 157 12.36 3.67 1.23
N SER A 158 12.97 4.87 1.24
CA SER A 158 13.22 5.63 0.02
C SER A 158 14.13 4.90 -0.98
N VAL A 159 14.97 3.98 -0.52
CA VAL A 159 15.89 3.17 -1.36
C VAL A 159 15.51 1.69 -1.38
N THR A 160 14.37 1.34 -0.82
CA THR A 160 13.89 -0.05 -0.82
C THR A 160 13.09 -0.31 -2.11
N MET A 161 13.49 -1.34 -2.85
CA MET A 161 12.78 -1.78 -4.04
C MET A 161 11.51 -2.53 -3.64
N TRP A 162 10.46 -1.80 -3.27
CA TRP A 162 9.22 -2.38 -2.79
C TRP A 162 8.00 -1.63 -3.31
N LYS A 163 7.01 -2.38 -3.80
CA LYS A 163 5.75 -1.84 -4.33
C LYS A 163 5.02 -0.91 -3.37
N ASP A 164 5.10 -1.21 -2.06
CA ASP A 164 4.40 -0.44 -1.03
C ASP A 164 4.96 0.97 -0.85
N VAL A 165 6.22 1.21 -1.21
CA VAL A 165 6.84 2.55 -1.18
C VAL A 165 6.16 3.49 -2.17
N PHE A 166 6.07 3.08 -3.43
CA PHE A 166 5.40 3.89 -4.46
C PHE A 166 3.88 3.95 -4.28
N PHE A 167 3.27 2.89 -3.74
CA PHE A 167 1.86 2.92 -3.36
C PHE A 167 1.61 3.95 -2.25
N GLY A 168 2.42 3.97 -1.20
CA GLY A 168 2.35 4.99 -0.14
C GLY A 168 2.56 6.41 -0.65
N ALA A 169 3.49 6.59 -1.60
CA ALA A 169 3.67 7.85 -2.31
C ALA A 169 2.40 8.26 -3.08
N ALA A 170 1.79 7.33 -3.82
CA ALA A 170 0.56 7.59 -4.57
C ALA A 170 -0.61 7.98 -3.65
N VAL A 171 -0.81 7.27 -2.52
CA VAL A 171 -1.82 7.62 -1.52
C VAL A 171 -1.58 9.01 -0.95
N THR A 172 -0.34 9.34 -0.62
CA THR A 172 0.04 10.66 -0.08
C THR A 172 -0.23 11.77 -1.10
N LEU A 173 0.19 11.57 -2.35
CA LEU A 173 -0.03 12.52 -3.44
C LEU A 173 -1.53 12.67 -3.78
N PHE A 174 -2.30 11.58 -3.72
CA PHE A 174 -3.75 11.63 -3.94
C PHE A 174 -4.43 12.46 -2.86
N ALA A 175 -4.17 12.18 -1.58
CA ALA A 175 -4.72 12.94 -0.46
C ALA A 175 -4.35 14.43 -0.55
N MET A 176 -3.08 14.72 -0.83
CA MET A 176 -2.56 16.08 -1.01
C MET A 176 -3.23 16.77 -2.21
N GLY A 177 -3.35 16.08 -3.34
CA GLY A 177 -3.94 16.60 -4.57
C GLY A 177 -5.42 16.91 -4.42
N VAL A 178 -6.19 16.00 -3.80
CA VAL A 178 -7.60 16.22 -3.45
C VAL A 178 -7.74 17.43 -2.53
N LEU A 179 -6.96 17.48 -1.46
CA LEU A 179 -7.00 18.60 -0.51
C LEU A 179 -6.69 19.94 -1.18
N ARG A 180 -5.62 20.01 -1.97
CA ARG A 180 -5.24 21.20 -2.72
C ARG A 180 -6.32 21.62 -3.72
N THR A 181 -6.93 20.66 -4.41
CA THR A 181 -7.99 20.93 -5.39
C THR A 181 -9.28 21.40 -4.74
N LEU A 182 -9.68 20.80 -3.61
CA LEU A 182 -10.91 21.19 -2.89
C LEU A 182 -10.77 22.59 -2.28
N LEU A 183 -9.62 22.90 -1.71
CA LEU A 183 -9.37 24.17 -1.03
C LEU A 183 -8.85 25.28 -1.98
N GLY A 184 -8.62 24.95 -3.26
CA GLY A 184 -8.09 25.93 -4.20
C GLY A 184 -6.66 26.40 -3.90
N ILE A 185 -5.83 25.52 -3.29
CA ILE A 185 -4.45 25.84 -2.91
C ILE A 185 -3.54 25.84 -4.13
N GLY A 186 -2.77 26.92 -4.30
CA GLY A 186 -1.74 27.02 -5.34
C GLY A 186 -2.18 27.74 -6.61
N ARG A 187 -1.19 28.23 -7.37
CA ARG A 187 -1.41 29.05 -8.59
C ARG A 187 -1.85 28.23 -9.81
N HIS A 188 -1.69 26.91 -9.76
CA HIS A 188 -1.92 26.04 -10.91
C HIS A 188 -3.00 24.98 -10.62
N PRO A 189 -4.30 25.33 -10.68
CA PRO A 189 -5.39 24.39 -10.43
C PRO A 189 -5.33 23.17 -11.36
N ARG A 190 -4.88 23.35 -12.62
CA ARG A 190 -4.67 22.23 -13.54
C ARG A 190 -3.56 21.28 -13.06
N GLY A 191 -2.47 21.81 -12.49
CA GLY A 191 -1.39 20.99 -11.93
C GLY A 191 -1.85 20.13 -10.75
N ASN A 192 -2.65 20.71 -9.84
CA ASN A 192 -3.24 19.93 -8.75
C ASN A 192 -4.20 18.83 -9.26
N LEU A 193 -4.99 19.14 -10.28
CA LEU A 193 -5.88 18.15 -10.91
C LEU A 193 -5.09 17.01 -11.52
N VAL A 194 -4.07 17.32 -12.35
CA VAL A 194 -3.21 16.29 -12.97
C VAL A 194 -2.54 15.45 -11.90
N LEU A 195 -1.96 16.07 -10.86
CA LEU A 195 -1.37 15.36 -9.72
C LEU A 195 -2.36 14.40 -9.07
N THR A 196 -3.59 14.86 -8.82
CA THR A 196 -4.65 14.04 -8.21
C THR A 196 -5.00 12.84 -9.07
N LEU A 197 -5.17 13.03 -10.39
CA LEU A 197 -5.54 11.95 -11.31
C LEU A 197 -4.39 10.94 -11.51
N CYS A 198 -3.15 11.42 -11.65
CA CYS A 198 -1.98 10.53 -11.75
C CYS A 198 -1.78 9.73 -10.46
N ALA A 199 -1.93 10.37 -9.30
CA ALA A 199 -1.82 9.69 -8.02
C ALA A 199 -2.94 8.67 -7.80
N ALA A 200 -4.18 9.00 -8.19
CA ALA A 200 -5.32 8.08 -8.18
C ALA A 200 -5.06 6.84 -9.05
N LEU A 201 -4.54 7.05 -10.26
CA LEU A 201 -4.15 5.96 -11.14
C LEU A 201 -3.00 5.13 -10.52
N GLY A 202 -2.00 5.78 -9.94
CA GLY A 202 -0.92 5.12 -9.19
C GLY A 202 -1.45 4.22 -8.06
N MET A 203 -2.46 4.68 -7.32
CA MET A 203 -3.12 3.82 -6.31
C MET A 203 -3.71 2.55 -6.92
N CYS A 204 -4.34 2.65 -8.09
CA CYS A 204 -4.93 1.49 -8.77
C CYS A 204 -3.87 0.50 -9.27
N LEU A 205 -2.70 0.99 -9.72
CA LEU A 205 -1.73 0.20 -10.47
C LEU A 205 -0.58 -0.37 -9.63
N LEU A 206 -0.21 0.28 -8.54
CA LEU A 206 1.03 -0.03 -7.80
C LEU A 206 0.85 -1.07 -6.69
N ARG A 207 -0.39 -1.46 -6.38
CA ARG A 207 -0.69 -2.51 -5.42
C ARG A 207 -1.94 -3.29 -5.82
N SER A 208 -1.93 -4.61 -5.64
CA SER A 208 -3.08 -5.48 -6.01
C SER A 208 -4.39 -5.05 -5.32
N ASN A 209 -4.32 -4.67 -4.03
CA ASN A 209 -5.49 -4.17 -3.27
C ASN A 209 -5.71 -2.66 -3.43
N GLY A 210 -4.87 -1.96 -4.19
CA GLY A 210 -4.90 -0.51 -4.34
C GLY A 210 -6.15 -0.02 -5.05
N LEU A 211 -6.61 -0.76 -6.06
CA LEU A 211 -7.87 -0.47 -6.76
C LEU A 211 -9.07 -0.50 -5.79
N ILE A 212 -9.13 -1.48 -4.89
CA ILE A 212 -10.22 -1.59 -3.89
C ILE A 212 -10.16 -0.40 -2.94
N ALA A 213 -8.98 -0.05 -2.44
CA ALA A 213 -8.81 1.13 -1.57
C ALA A 213 -9.20 2.42 -2.29
N TYR A 214 -8.85 2.55 -3.57
CA TYR A 214 -9.22 3.69 -4.39
C TYR A 214 -10.74 3.77 -4.62
N LEU A 215 -11.40 2.65 -4.94
CA LEU A 215 -12.84 2.60 -5.12
C LEU A 215 -13.59 2.98 -3.83
N ALA A 216 -13.13 2.52 -2.68
CA ALA A 216 -13.68 2.94 -1.39
C ALA A 216 -13.54 4.46 -1.17
N ALA A 217 -12.36 5.02 -1.44
CA ALA A 217 -12.12 6.46 -1.36
C ALA A 217 -12.99 7.25 -2.36
N LEU A 218 -13.18 6.73 -3.58
CA LEU A 218 -14.04 7.32 -4.60
C LEU A 218 -15.49 7.36 -4.13
N VAL A 219 -16.01 6.27 -3.55
CA VAL A 219 -17.40 6.24 -3.02
C VAL A 219 -17.57 7.33 -1.97
N VAL A 220 -16.64 7.44 -1.01
CA VAL A 220 -16.68 8.50 0.01
C VAL A 220 -16.63 9.88 -0.64
N PHE A 221 -15.77 10.09 -1.64
CA PHE A 221 -15.67 11.35 -2.36
C PHE A 221 -16.98 11.69 -3.08
N LEU A 222 -17.62 10.72 -3.75
CA LEU A 222 -18.88 10.90 -4.44
C LEU A 222 -20.01 11.27 -3.47
N LEU A 223 -20.11 10.58 -2.34
CA LEU A 223 -21.13 10.87 -1.32
C LEU A 223 -21.00 12.29 -0.73
N LEU A 224 -19.76 12.75 -0.52
CA LEU A 224 -19.50 14.02 0.14
C LEU A 224 -19.48 15.22 -0.82
N PHE A 225 -18.99 15.03 -2.06
CA PHE A 225 -18.63 16.16 -2.94
C PHE A 225 -19.27 16.11 -4.33
N TRP A 226 -20.18 15.17 -4.63
CA TRP A 226 -20.80 15.04 -5.96
C TRP A 226 -21.47 16.35 -6.41
N LYS A 227 -22.22 17.00 -5.53
CA LYS A 227 -22.95 18.23 -5.88
C LYS A 227 -22.04 19.40 -6.14
N GLU A 228 -21.01 19.59 -5.29
CA GLU A 228 -20.12 20.75 -5.33
C GLU A 228 -18.96 20.59 -6.33
N ARG A 229 -18.55 19.33 -6.64
CA ARG A 229 -17.37 19.02 -7.42
C ARG A 229 -17.60 17.97 -8.50
N LYS A 230 -18.76 18.02 -9.17
CA LYS A 230 -19.19 17.04 -10.19
C LYS A 230 -18.13 16.74 -11.23
N ARG A 231 -17.43 17.77 -11.75
CA ARG A 231 -16.37 17.57 -12.76
C ARG A 231 -15.21 16.72 -12.23
N LEU A 232 -14.75 16.99 -11.00
CA LEU A 232 -13.69 16.20 -10.38
C LEU A 232 -14.17 14.77 -10.08
N ALA A 233 -15.40 14.62 -9.61
CA ALA A 233 -16.02 13.32 -9.36
C ALA A 233 -16.07 12.45 -10.63
N VAL A 234 -16.47 13.01 -11.77
CA VAL A 234 -16.49 12.32 -13.07
C VAL A 234 -15.09 11.92 -13.50
N LEU A 235 -14.10 12.80 -13.35
CA LEU A 235 -12.70 12.48 -13.70
C LEU A 235 -12.13 11.37 -12.81
N LEU A 236 -12.42 11.39 -11.51
CA LEU A 236 -12.02 10.32 -10.60
C LEU A 236 -12.72 8.99 -10.96
N ALA A 237 -14.00 9.02 -11.31
CA ALA A 237 -14.69 7.83 -11.79
C ALA A 237 -14.08 7.30 -13.11
N ALA A 238 -13.66 8.17 -14.01
CA ALA A 238 -12.95 7.76 -15.23
C ALA A 238 -11.59 7.09 -14.91
N VAL A 239 -10.87 7.55 -13.87
CA VAL A 239 -9.65 6.87 -13.38
C VAL A 239 -9.98 5.48 -12.84
N ALA A 240 -11.11 5.29 -12.15
CA ALA A 240 -11.53 3.96 -11.70
C ALA A 240 -11.72 3.01 -12.88
N VAL A 241 -12.40 3.45 -13.94
CA VAL A 241 -12.57 2.66 -15.17
C VAL A 241 -11.22 2.33 -15.80
N ALA A 242 -10.34 3.33 -15.93
CA ALA A 242 -8.99 3.12 -16.45
C ALA A 242 -8.18 2.13 -15.59
N GLY A 243 -8.27 2.23 -14.25
CA GLY A 243 -7.64 1.30 -13.32
C GLY A 243 -8.13 -0.14 -13.52
N ILE A 244 -9.46 -0.34 -13.61
CA ILE A 244 -10.06 -1.65 -13.89
C ILE A 244 -9.55 -2.21 -15.23
N CYS A 245 -9.54 -1.40 -16.28
CA CYS A 245 -9.05 -1.82 -17.59
C CYS A 245 -7.57 -2.20 -17.56
N LEU A 246 -6.73 -1.40 -16.90
CA LEU A 246 -5.29 -1.59 -16.85
C LEU A 246 -4.85 -2.73 -15.93
N THR A 247 -5.65 -3.11 -14.94
CA THR A 247 -5.35 -4.22 -14.02
C THR A 247 -6.06 -5.54 -14.40
N GLY A 248 -6.99 -5.51 -15.33
CA GLY A 248 -7.73 -6.66 -15.84
C GLY A 248 -7.47 -6.91 -17.32
N PRO A 249 -8.33 -6.42 -18.24
CA PRO A 249 -8.26 -6.75 -19.68
C PRO A 249 -6.89 -6.47 -20.31
N VAL A 250 -6.23 -5.38 -19.95
CA VAL A 250 -4.91 -5.04 -20.51
C VAL A 250 -3.85 -6.07 -20.09
N LEU A 251 -3.85 -6.52 -18.84
CA LEU A 251 -2.90 -7.55 -18.39
C LEU A 251 -3.14 -8.89 -19.10
N THR A 252 -4.41 -9.24 -19.35
CA THR A 252 -4.76 -10.44 -20.14
C THR A 252 -4.22 -10.32 -21.57
N LEU A 253 -4.38 -9.17 -22.23
CA LEU A 253 -3.84 -8.91 -23.56
C LEU A 253 -2.29 -8.96 -23.61
N LEU A 254 -1.63 -8.59 -22.52
CA LEU A 254 -0.18 -8.65 -22.37
C LEU A 254 0.33 -10.06 -21.96
N ASN A 255 -0.55 -11.05 -21.85
CA ASN A 255 -0.23 -12.42 -21.38
C ASN A 255 0.43 -12.45 -19.99
N VAL A 256 0.03 -11.53 -19.10
CA VAL A 256 0.49 -11.52 -17.71
C VAL A 256 -0.30 -12.57 -16.93
N ALA A 257 0.38 -13.50 -16.29
CA ALA A 257 -0.27 -14.54 -15.47
C ALA A 257 -1.06 -13.89 -14.31
N PRO A 258 -2.31 -14.31 -14.07
CA PRO A 258 -3.14 -13.75 -13.01
C PRO A 258 -2.58 -14.08 -11.62
N VAL A 259 -3.02 -13.32 -10.61
CA VAL A 259 -2.74 -13.63 -9.21
C VAL A 259 -3.41 -14.94 -8.83
N ASN A 260 -2.72 -15.80 -8.10
CA ASN A 260 -3.33 -17.01 -7.54
C ASN A 260 -4.42 -16.62 -6.53
N ILE A 261 -5.59 -17.26 -6.62
CA ILE A 261 -6.73 -17.01 -5.74
C ILE A 261 -6.38 -17.17 -4.25
N VAL A 262 -5.43 -18.04 -3.92
CA VAL A 262 -4.95 -18.27 -2.55
C VAL A 262 -4.46 -17.00 -1.87
N GLU A 263 -3.88 -16.07 -2.64
CA GLU A 263 -3.41 -14.79 -2.11
C GLU A 263 -4.56 -13.90 -1.58
N SER A 264 -5.74 -14.05 -2.16
CA SER A 264 -6.94 -13.33 -1.71
C SER A 264 -7.58 -13.96 -0.48
N LEU A 265 -7.21 -15.19 -0.15
CA LEU A 265 -7.80 -15.97 0.94
C LEU A 265 -6.95 -15.97 2.23
N SER A 266 -5.97 -15.08 2.36
CA SER A 266 -5.08 -15.03 3.54
C SER A 266 -5.83 -15.00 4.87
N ILE A 267 -6.84 -14.15 5.03
CA ILE A 267 -7.64 -14.06 6.25
C ILE A 267 -8.53 -15.29 6.43
N PRO A 268 -9.33 -15.72 5.45
CA PRO A 268 -10.13 -16.94 5.56
C PRO A 268 -9.31 -18.18 5.91
N LEU A 269 -8.15 -18.37 5.30
CA LEU A 269 -7.27 -19.52 5.57
C LEU A 269 -6.73 -19.48 7.01
N GLN A 270 -6.36 -18.31 7.53
CA GLN A 270 -5.94 -18.15 8.92
C GLN A 270 -7.07 -18.45 9.91
N GLN A 271 -8.29 -18.03 9.60
CA GLN A 271 -9.46 -18.27 10.45
C GLN A 271 -9.82 -19.75 10.51
N ILE A 272 -9.84 -20.44 9.36
CA ILE A 272 -10.03 -21.89 9.30
C ILE A 272 -8.86 -22.61 9.99
N GLY A 273 -7.62 -22.21 9.68
CA GLY A 273 -6.41 -22.79 10.27
C GLY A 273 -6.41 -22.73 11.80
N ARG A 274 -6.80 -21.60 12.39
CA ARG A 274 -6.94 -21.45 13.82
C ARG A 274 -7.99 -22.39 14.41
N THR A 275 -9.13 -22.52 13.75
CA THR A 275 -10.21 -23.39 14.21
C THR A 275 -9.73 -24.84 14.35
N VAL A 276 -8.95 -25.33 13.38
CA VAL A 276 -8.34 -26.68 13.43
C VAL A 276 -7.21 -26.73 14.44
N TYR A 277 -6.32 -25.74 14.47
CA TYR A 277 -5.20 -25.64 15.42
C TYR A 277 -5.66 -25.69 16.89
N ASP A 278 -6.76 -25.01 17.21
CA ASP A 278 -7.36 -25.00 18.54
C ASP A 278 -8.19 -26.26 18.86
N GLY A 279 -8.12 -27.30 18.00
CA GLY A 279 -8.74 -28.61 18.18
C GLY A 279 -10.28 -28.58 18.13
N ARG A 280 -10.88 -27.63 17.43
CA ARG A 280 -12.33 -27.52 17.31
C ARG A 280 -12.91 -28.62 16.43
N ALA A 281 -14.03 -29.20 16.87
CA ALA A 281 -14.64 -30.32 16.16
C ALA A 281 -15.21 -29.89 14.80
N LEU A 282 -14.80 -30.57 13.75
CA LEU A 282 -15.36 -30.46 12.40
C LEU A 282 -16.42 -31.57 12.18
N THR A 283 -17.41 -31.29 11.37
CA THR A 283 -18.29 -32.35 10.86
C THR A 283 -17.56 -33.15 9.78
N GLN A 284 -18.02 -34.36 9.47
CA GLN A 284 -17.44 -35.19 8.43
C GLN A 284 -17.46 -34.48 7.06
N GLU A 285 -18.51 -33.75 6.77
CA GLU A 285 -18.63 -32.93 5.56
C GLU A 285 -17.58 -31.81 5.52
N GLN A 286 -17.44 -31.07 6.64
CA GLN A 286 -16.44 -29.98 6.74
C GLN A 286 -15.02 -30.53 6.61
N GLN A 287 -14.73 -31.67 7.20
CA GLN A 287 -13.44 -32.35 7.07
C GLN A 287 -13.15 -32.72 5.61
N THR A 288 -14.11 -33.34 4.93
CA THR A 288 -13.97 -33.73 3.52
C THR A 288 -13.71 -32.52 2.60
N LEU A 289 -14.45 -31.42 2.81
CA LEU A 289 -14.26 -30.20 2.04
C LEU A 289 -12.88 -29.57 2.30
N LEU A 290 -12.44 -29.61 3.55
CA LEU A 290 -11.14 -29.05 3.92
C LEU A 290 -9.98 -29.87 3.37
N ASP A 291 -10.07 -31.21 3.45
CA ASP A 291 -9.08 -32.14 2.90
C ASP A 291 -8.97 -32.08 1.37
N ALA A 292 -10.04 -31.67 0.68
CA ALA A 292 -9.99 -31.41 -0.75
C ALA A 292 -9.09 -30.21 -1.11
N VAL A 293 -8.92 -29.27 -0.19
CA VAL A 293 -8.22 -27.99 -0.42
C VAL A 293 -6.82 -27.97 0.18
N MET A 294 -6.64 -28.59 1.37
CA MET A 294 -5.34 -28.65 2.05
C MET A 294 -5.24 -29.91 2.91
N ASP A 295 -4.03 -30.27 3.31
CA ASP A 295 -3.80 -31.36 4.26
C ASP A 295 -4.17 -30.88 5.67
N THR A 296 -5.31 -31.37 6.19
CA THR A 296 -5.83 -30.97 7.49
C THR A 296 -4.94 -31.42 8.64
N GLU A 297 -4.29 -32.60 8.52
CA GLU A 297 -3.38 -33.12 9.55
C GLU A 297 -2.11 -32.28 9.68
N ALA A 298 -1.71 -31.60 8.62
CA ALA A 298 -0.54 -30.72 8.60
C ALA A 298 -0.80 -29.33 9.22
N ILE A 299 -2.07 -28.92 9.37
CA ILE A 299 -2.44 -27.57 9.86
C ILE A 299 -1.84 -27.27 11.24
N PRO A 300 -1.93 -28.15 12.26
CA PRO A 300 -1.39 -27.84 13.60
C PRO A 300 0.11 -27.53 13.60
N ASN A 301 0.87 -28.10 12.68
CA ASN A 301 2.30 -27.87 12.55
C ASN A 301 2.64 -26.66 11.68
N ALA A 302 1.77 -26.30 10.75
CA ALA A 302 1.96 -25.20 9.82
C ALA A 302 1.38 -23.88 10.33
N TYR A 303 0.32 -23.91 11.11
CA TYR A 303 -0.37 -22.70 11.54
C TYR A 303 0.53 -21.78 12.38
N THR A 304 0.57 -20.53 11.96
CA THR A 304 1.29 -19.47 12.67
C THR A 304 0.34 -18.27 12.80
N PRO A 305 0.04 -17.77 14.01
CA PRO A 305 -1.03 -16.78 14.22
C PRO A 305 -0.88 -15.47 13.43
N TRP A 306 0.37 -15.05 13.17
CA TRP A 306 0.69 -13.73 12.60
C TRP A 306 1.06 -13.74 11.12
N ILE A 307 1.18 -14.91 10.48
CA ILE A 307 1.56 -15.00 9.07
C ILE A 307 0.74 -16.10 8.37
N SER A 308 0.14 -15.77 7.23
CA SER A 308 -0.71 -16.70 6.47
C SER A 308 0.05 -17.57 5.46
N ASP A 309 1.33 -17.28 5.18
CA ASP A 309 2.07 -17.96 4.14
C ASP A 309 2.17 -19.49 4.34
N PRO A 310 2.39 -20.02 5.57
CA PRO A 310 2.37 -21.46 5.77
C PRO A 310 1.02 -22.10 5.41
N MET A 311 -0.09 -21.45 5.74
CA MET A 311 -1.43 -21.92 5.38
C MET A 311 -1.67 -21.89 3.86
N LYS A 312 -1.26 -20.80 3.20
CA LYS A 312 -1.29 -20.68 1.73
C LYS A 312 -0.45 -21.75 1.05
N ASN A 313 0.70 -22.10 1.64
CA ASN A 313 1.58 -23.14 1.11
C ASN A 313 0.92 -24.52 1.18
N LEU A 314 0.18 -24.86 2.25
CA LEU A 314 -0.57 -26.12 2.33
C LEU A 314 -1.60 -26.24 1.19
N VAL A 315 -2.33 -25.16 0.93
CA VAL A 315 -3.27 -25.11 -0.19
C VAL A 315 -2.56 -25.24 -1.54
N SER A 316 -1.41 -24.56 -1.68
CA SER A 316 -0.62 -24.58 -2.91
C SER A 316 -0.06 -25.97 -3.25
N GLN A 317 0.22 -26.80 -2.23
CA GLN A 317 0.68 -28.18 -2.41
C GLN A 317 -0.38 -29.09 -3.01
N LYS A 318 -1.65 -28.90 -2.63
CA LYS A 318 -2.79 -29.69 -3.19
C LYS A 318 -3.11 -29.30 -4.64
N LYS A 319 -2.83 -28.07 -5.06
CA LYS A 319 -3.11 -27.52 -6.41
C LYS A 319 -4.57 -27.65 -6.87
N ASN A 320 -5.49 -27.80 -5.95
CA ASN A 320 -6.91 -27.93 -6.25
C ASN A 320 -7.62 -26.56 -6.16
N TRP A 321 -7.25 -25.66 -7.07
CA TRP A 321 -7.73 -24.29 -7.08
C TRP A 321 -9.23 -24.15 -7.34
N SER A 322 -9.80 -25.10 -8.10
CA SER A 322 -11.24 -25.12 -8.43
C SER A 322 -12.08 -25.27 -7.17
N ALA A 323 -11.68 -26.11 -6.23
CA ALA A 323 -12.41 -26.32 -4.98
C ALA A 323 -12.54 -25.04 -4.13
N LEU A 324 -11.56 -24.13 -4.20
CA LEU A 324 -11.62 -22.82 -3.49
C LEU A 324 -12.67 -21.87 -4.06
N THR A 325 -13.04 -22.03 -5.32
CA THR A 325 -14.02 -21.19 -6.00
C THR A 325 -15.43 -21.75 -5.95
N GLU A 326 -15.60 -22.97 -5.47
CA GLU A 326 -16.91 -23.62 -5.35
C GLU A 326 -17.72 -23.02 -4.17
N PRO A 327 -19.05 -22.96 -4.31
CA PRO A 327 -19.94 -22.46 -3.24
C PRO A 327 -19.76 -23.21 -1.92
N ASP A 328 -19.36 -24.47 -1.96
CA ASP A 328 -19.21 -25.32 -0.78
C ASP A 328 -18.04 -24.89 0.12
N TYR A 329 -16.95 -24.33 -0.47
CA TYR A 329 -15.90 -23.70 0.33
C TYR A 329 -16.42 -22.45 1.06
N GLY A 330 -17.26 -21.66 0.41
CA GLY A 330 -17.95 -20.54 1.05
C GLY A 330 -18.84 -21.00 2.20
N LYS A 331 -19.62 -22.07 2.01
CA LYS A 331 -20.45 -22.66 3.08
C LYS A 331 -19.59 -23.16 4.24
N LEU A 332 -18.47 -23.85 3.95
CA LEU A 332 -17.50 -24.28 4.97
C LEU A 332 -17.02 -23.08 5.79
N TYR A 333 -16.53 -22.03 5.14
CA TYR A 333 -16.04 -20.84 5.79
C TYR A 333 -17.07 -20.20 6.72
N PHE A 334 -18.27 -19.94 6.20
CA PHE A 334 -19.33 -19.29 7.00
C PHE A 334 -19.87 -20.19 8.11
N SER A 335 -20.02 -21.51 7.88
CA SER A 335 -20.51 -22.44 8.91
C SER A 335 -19.54 -22.57 10.08
N LEU A 336 -18.23 -22.60 9.81
CA LEU A 336 -17.22 -22.59 10.86
C LEU A 336 -17.18 -21.26 11.61
N GLY A 337 -17.26 -20.13 10.90
CA GLY A 337 -17.26 -18.81 11.52
C GLY A 337 -18.47 -18.56 12.41
N LEU A 338 -19.66 -19.05 12.04
CA LEU A 338 -20.85 -18.98 12.86
C LEU A 338 -20.76 -19.90 14.10
N ARG A 339 -20.13 -21.05 13.96
CA ARG A 339 -19.97 -22.02 15.04
C ARG A 339 -18.86 -21.62 16.02
N TYR A 340 -17.77 -21.04 15.49
CA TYR A 340 -16.56 -20.69 16.25
C TYR A 340 -16.15 -19.23 16.04
N PRO A 341 -17.01 -18.25 16.35
CA PRO A 341 -16.74 -16.84 16.05
C PRO A 341 -15.54 -16.28 16.82
N GLY A 342 -15.22 -16.86 17.99
CA GLY A 342 -14.06 -16.47 18.79
C GLY A 342 -12.74 -16.73 18.07
N GLU A 343 -12.57 -17.92 17.49
CA GLU A 343 -11.39 -18.32 16.75
C GLU A 343 -11.18 -17.44 15.51
N TYR A 344 -12.28 -17.11 14.82
CA TYR A 344 -12.25 -16.20 13.66
C TYR A 344 -11.82 -14.79 14.05
N LEU A 345 -12.37 -14.28 15.15
CA LEU A 345 -12.00 -12.96 15.66
C LEU A 345 -10.53 -12.93 16.11
N PHE A 346 -10.10 -13.94 16.89
CA PHE A 346 -8.72 -13.98 17.38
C PHE A 346 -7.71 -14.21 16.25
N ALA A 347 -8.01 -15.04 15.25
CA ALA A 347 -7.15 -15.19 14.07
C ALA A 347 -6.95 -13.85 13.35
N TRP A 348 -8.03 -13.07 13.17
CA TRP A 348 -7.96 -11.75 12.57
C TRP A 348 -7.17 -10.76 13.44
N VAL A 349 -7.40 -10.75 14.77
CA VAL A 349 -6.68 -9.91 15.72
C VAL A 349 -5.18 -10.22 15.69
N ASP A 350 -4.81 -11.50 15.75
CA ASP A 350 -3.41 -11.93 15.76
C ASP A 350 -2.70 -11.58 14.46
N GLN A 351 -3.36 -11.80 13.32
CA GLN A 351 -2.79 -11.50 12.00
C GLN A 351 -2.64 -9.99 11.76
N THR A 352 -3.51 -9.16 12.34
CA THR A 352 -3.51 -7.71 12.10
C THR A 352 -2.82 -6.90 13.20
N GLN A 353 -2.42 -7.53 14.32
CA GLN A 353 -1.88 -6.81 15.48
C GLN A 353 -0.66 -5.94 15.16
N GLY A 354 0.14 -6.29 14.15
CA GLY A 354 1.28 -5.48 13.72
C GLY A 354 0.93 -4.08 13.23
N TYR A 355 -0.33 -3.83 12.85
CA TYR A 355 -0.81 -2.52 12.38
C TYR A 355 -1.26 -1.57 13.50
N TRP A 356 -1.60 -2.11 14.67
CA TRP A 356 -2.24 -1.32 15.74
C TRP A 356 -1.66 -1.55 17.14
N ASN A 357 -0.80 -2.55 17.32
CA ASN A 357 -0.10 -2.83 18.56
C ASN A 357 1.36 -2.35 18.49
N GLY A 358 1.66 -1.20 19.05
CA GLY A 358 3.00 -0.61 19.03
C GLY A 358 4.08 -1.42 19.77
N GLY A 359 3.70 -2.38 20.63
CA GLY A 359 4.61 -3.31 21.28
C GLY A 359 4.86 -4.60 20.50
N TYR A 360 4.18 -4.78 19.37
CA TYR A 360 4.34 -5.96 18.54
C TYR A 360 5.65 -5.89 17.76
N GLN A 361 6.51 -6.89 17.96
CA GLN A 361 7.72 -7.07 17.14
C GLN A 361 7.36 -8.01 15.99
N PHE A 362 7.29 -7.47 14.80
CA PHE A 362 7.21 -8.29 13.59
C PHE A 362 8.52 -9.09 13.50
N TRP A 363 8.42 -10.38 13.10
CA TRP A 363 9.60 -11.21 12.95
C TRP A 363 10.64 -10.52 12.05
N VAL A 364 11.79 -10.23 12.62
CA VAL A 364 12.99 -9.88 11.87
C VAL A 364 13.82 -11.16 11.82
N ARG A 365 13.86 -11.83 10.68
CA ARG A 365 14.90 -12.85 10.47
C ARG A 365 16.20 -12.09 10.21
N ALA A 366 17.11 -12.12 11.17
CA ALA A 366 18.51 -11.87 10.91
C ALA A 366 19.03 -13.07 10.09
N TYR A 367 19.47 -12.83 8.86
CA TYR A 367 20.22 -13.78 8.07
C TYR A 367 21.70 -13.60 8.36
#